data_742893991f733a80af0d6a5358d74b2c
#
_entry.id   742893991f733a80af0d6a5358d74b2c
#
_cell.length_a   1.000
_cell.length_b   1.000
_cell.length_c   1.000
_cell.angle_alpha   90.00
_cell.angle_beta   90.00
_cell.angle_gamma   90.00
#
_symmetry.space_group_name_H-M   'P 1'
#
loop_
_entity.id
_entity.type
_entity.pdbx_description
1 polymer ?
#
loop_
_entity_poly.entity_id
_entity_poly.type
_entity_poly.pdbx_seq_one_letter_code
_entity_poly.pdbx_strand_id
1 'polypeptide(L)'
;PNKNWVKELDPRHMDSTLSAFLAPRNDERVITLCRPFAILTKNSYSSPVSLPLGLAYLGGVLEKAGYKTKIIDATGEQKPAKVTRSSNNLFNIQGLTSKEILEKIDPKTFILGISLMFSAEWFAHRPFIEEIKKKYPNIIIVAGGEHSSAIPEYILRECPSIDYIIRGEGEFSMLEFSYNLF
;
A
#
# COMPACT_ATOMS: atom_id res chain seq x y z
N PRO A 1 -21.82 6.59 -9.24
CA PRO A 1 -21.85 5.55 -8.23
C PRO A 1 -21.19 6.07 -6.95
N ASN A 2 -21.92 6.08 -5.83
CA ASN A 2 -21.47 6.60 -4.54
C ASN A 2 -20.30 5.77 -4.01
N LYS A 3 -19.10 6.33 -3.96
CA LYS A 3 -17.86 5.72 -3.41
C LYS A 3 -17.75 5.90 -1.88
N ASN A 4 -18.85 5.82 -1.15
CA ASN A 4 -18.87 5.96 0.32
C ASN A 4 -18.79 4.57 0.98
N TRP A 5 -17.60 3.96 1.02
CA TRP A 5 -17.33 2.80 1.87
C TRP A 5 -16.45 3.23 3.04
N VAL A 6 -17.05 3.94 3.99
CA VAL A 6 -16.52 4.07 5.35
C VAL A 6 -17.44 3.26 6.25
N LYS A 7 -17.14 1.96 6.42
CA LYS A 7 -17.75 1.17 7.50
C LYS A 7 -16.74 1.11 8.64
N GLU A 8 -17.10 1.70 9.76
CA GLU A 8 -16.50 1.34 11.06
C GLU A 8 -16.97 -0.07 11.41
N LEU A 9 -16.02 -1.01 11.53
CA LEU A 9 -16.31 -2.36 12.00
C LEU A 9 -16.55 -2.33 13.51
N ASP A 10 -17.71 -2.80 13.95
CA ASP A 10 -18.00 -3.02 15.36
C ASP A 10 -17.28 -4.31 15.83
N PRO A 11 -16.33 -4.21 16.79
CA PRO A 11 -15.58 -5.36 17.30
C PRO A 11 -16.45 -6.46 17.89
N ARG A 12 -17.70 -6.18 18.22
CA ARG A 12 -18.64 -7.13 18.84
C ARG A 12 -19.21 -8.18 17.87
N HIS A 13 -19.02 -8.00 16.56
CA HIS A 13 -19.47 -8.94 15.53
C HIS A 13 -18.37 -9.88 15.02
N MET A 14 -17.17 -9.87 15.66
CA MET A 14 -15.98 -10.53 15.12
C MET A 14 -15.95 -12.07 15.23
N ASP A 15 -16.61 -12.68 16.20
CA ASP A 15 -16.40 -14.11 16.50
C ASP A 15 -16.98 -15.08 15.46
N SER A 16 -18.16 -14.81 14.93
CA SER A 16 -18.76 -15.65 13.87
C SER A 16 -18.23 -15.32 12.47
N THR A 17 -17.76 -14.10 12.26
CA THR A 17 -17.24 -13.63 10.99
C THR A 17 -15.82 -14.10 10.79
N LEU A 18 -15.00 -14.17 11.84
CA LEU A 18 -13.59 -14.56 11.75
C LEU A 18 -13.38 -15.99 11.22
N SER A 19 -14.25 -16.94 11.62
CA SER A 19 -14.15 -18.32 11.13
C SER A 19 -14.45 -18.44 9.64
N ALA A 20 -15.34 -17.61 9.09
CA ALA A 20 -15.61 -17.56 7.65
C ALA A 20 -14.43 -16.98 6.86
N PHE A 21 -13.70 -16.02 7.44
CA PHE A 21 -12.51 -15.44 6.80
C PHE A 21 -11.31 -16.40 6.77
N LEU A 22 -11.26 -17.39 7.66
CA LEU A 22 -10.14 -18.34 7.78
C LEU A 22 -10.34 -19.61 6.94
N ALA A 23 -11.34 -19.68 6.07
CA ALA A 23 -11.54 -20.80 5.17
C ALA A 23 -10.39 -20.91 4.15
N PRO A 24 -9.89 -22.14 3.85
CA PRO A 24 -8.85 -22.35 2.85
C PRO A 24 -9.25 -21.76 1.48
N ARG A 25 -8.35 -21.00 0.86
CA ARG A 25 -8.59 -20.36 -0.44
C ARG A 25 -7.67 -20.99 -1.49
N ASN A 26 -8.25 -21.46 -2.58
CA ASN A 26 -7.52 -21.95 -3.77
C ASN A 26 -7.33 -20.85 -4.82
N ASP A 27 -7.26 -19.60 -4.40
CA ASP A 27 -7.08 -18.46 -5.31
C ASP A 27 -5.59 -18.22 -5.59
N GLU A 28 -5.23 -18.10 -6.87
CA GLU A 28 -3.86 -17.83 -7.31
C GLU A 28 -3.53 -16.34 -7.35
N ARG A 29 -4.51 -15.47 -7.14
CA ARG A 29 -4.31 -14.03 -7.11
C ARG A 29 -3.47 -13.64 -5.88
N VAL A 30 -2.69 -12.57 -6.03
CA VAL A 30 -1.77 -12.08 -5.02
C VAL A 30 -2.24 -10.72 -4.49
N ILE A 31 -2.14 -10.51 -3.20
CA ILE A 31 -2.23 -9.20 -2.57
C ILE A 31 -0.81 -8.69 -2.37
N THR A 32 -0.42 -7.66 -3.11
CA THR A 32 0.88 -7.02 -2.94
C THR A 32 0.73 -5.80 -2.02
N LEU A 33 1.55 -5.73 -0.97
CA LEU A 33 1.61 -4.61 -0.03
C LEU A 33 2.90 -3.84 -0.29
N CYS A 34 2.81 -2.54 -0.50
CA CYS A 34 3.96 -1.71 -0.86
C CYS A 34 4.14 -0.54 0.12
N ARG A 35 5.33 -0.44 0.72
CA ARG A 35 5.85 0.82 1.25
C ARG A 35 6.68 1.47 0.15
N PRO A 36 6.27 2.62 -0.39
CA PRO A 36 7.03 3.33 -1.42
C PRO A 36 8.40 3.81 -0.92
N PHE A 37 9.16 4.38 -1.83
CA PHE A 37 10.42 5.06 -1.52
C PHE A 37 10.19 6.28 -0.60
N ALA A 38 11.20 6.62 0.21
CA ALA A 38 11.17 7.83 1.02
C ALA A 38 11.77 9.03 0.25
N ILE A 39 11.26 10.22 0.56
CA ILE A 39 11.75 11.48 0.02
C ILE A 39 12.61 12.18 1.05
N LEU A 40 13.81 12.55 0.65
CA LEU A 40 14.75 13.31 1.45
C LEU A 40 14.98 14.70 0.87
N THR A 41 15.23 15.66 1.74
CA THR A 41 15.69 16.98 1.29
C THR A 41 17.02 16.85 0.57
N LYS A 42 17.32 17.79 -0.34
CA LYS A 42 18.52 17.77 -1.18
C LYS A 42 19.84 17.59 -0.40
N ASN A 43 19.89 18.11 0.82
CA ASN A 43 21.08 18.10 1.67
C ASN A 43 21.10 16.97 2.69
N SER A 44 20.08 16.11 2.73
CA SER A 44 20.05 14.93 3.59
C SER A 44 20.80 13.77 2.95
N TYR A 45 21.61 13.08 3.75
CA TYR A 45 22.38 11.92 3.30
C TYR A 45 21.55 10.63 3.37
N SER A 46 20.78 10.46 4.45
CA SER A 46 19.88 9.32 4.62
C SER A 46 18.89 9.60 5.76
N SER A 47 17.82 8.82 5.81
CA SER A 47 16.93 8.71 6.96
C SER A 47 17.08 7.30 7.56
N PRO A 48 16.91 7.13 8.88
CA PRO A 48 16.86 5.81 9.48
C PRO A 48 15.81 4.93 8.80
N VAL A 49 16.18 3.70 8.48
CA VAL A 49 15.26 2.71 7.91
C VAL A 49 14.66 1.90 9.05
N SER A 50 13.36 2.05 9.28
CA SER A 50 12.59 1.23 10.21
C SER A 50 11.93 0.07 9.47
N LEU A 51 11.63 -1.01 10.18
CA LEU A 51 10.81 -2.09 9.65
C LEU A 51 9.39 -1.58 9.35
N PRO A 52 8.76 -2.02 8.24
CA PRO A 52 7.39 -1.65 7.90
C PRO A 52 6.38 -2.49 8.71
N LEU A 53 6.33 -2.28 10.03
CA LEU A 53 5.55 -3.12 10.95
C LEU A 53 4.06 -3.20 10.56
N GLY A 54 3.43 -2.08 10.18
CA GLY A 54 2.04 -2.09 9.73
C GLY A 54 1.82 -3.02 8.53
N LEU A 55 2.72 -3.01 7.53
CA LEU A 55 2.62 -3.94 6.40
C LEU A 55 2.90 -5.39 6.81
N ALA A 56 3.80 -5.63 7.77
CA ALA A 56 4.08 -6.96 8.28
C ALA A 56 2.87 -7.53 9.04
N TYR A 57 2.21 -6.75 9.88
CA TYR A 57 0.98 -7.15 10.56
C TYR A 57 -0.14 -7.43 9.56
N LEU A 58 -0.35 -6.52 8.61
CA LEU A 58 -1.35 -6.65 7.56
C LEU A 58 -1.12 -7.92 6.72
N GLY A 59 0.12 -8.15 6.29
CA GLY A 59 0.52 -9.36 5.55
C GLY A 59 0.26 -10.62 6.37
N GLY A 60 0.65 -10.63 7.65
CA GLY A 60 0.44 -11.79 8.53
C GLY A 60 -1.04 -12.13 8.73
N VAL A 61 -1.92 -11.13 8.87
CA VAL A 61 -3.37 -11.37 8.96
C VAL A 61 -3.93 -11.95 7.67
N LEU A 62 -3.54 -11.40 6.52
CA LEU A 62 -3.97 -11.88 5.21
C LEU A 62 -3.46 -13.31 4.93
N GLU A 63 -2.20 -13.61 5.23
CA GLU A 63 -1.63 -14.96 5.07
C GLU A 63 -2.31 -15.98 5.98
N LYS A 64 -2.59 -15.60 7.23
CA LYS A 64 -3.34 -16.45 8.16
C LYS A 64 -4.76 -16.76 7.66
N ALA A 65 -5.36 -15.83 6.89
CA ALA A 65 -6.64 -16.02 6.23
C ALA A 65 -6.54 -16.74 4.87
N GLY A 66 -5.36 -17.23 4.49
CA GLY A 66 -5.14 -18.04 3.29
C GLY A 66 -4.91 -17.25 1.99
N TYR A 67 -4.69 -15.93 2.07
CA TYR A 67 -4.32 -15.14 0.89
C TYR A 67 -2.83 -15.29 0.59
N LYS A 68 -2.49 -15.29 -0.70
CA LYS A 68 -1.09 -15.13 -1.14
C LYS A 68 -0.70 -13.68 -1.04
N THR A 69 0.32 -13.36 -0.24
CA THR A 69 0.78 -11.99 -0.05
C THR A 69 2.21 -11.81 -0.55
N LYS A 70 2.54 -10.58 -0.92
CA LYS A 70 3.88 -10.14 -1.23
C LYS A 70 4.10 -8.74 -0.66
N ILE A 71 5.19 -8.54 0.06
CA ILE A 71 5.56 -7.24 0.59
C ILE A 71 6.70 -6.66 -0.25
N ILE A 72 6.56 -5.41 -0.69
CA ILE A 72 7.61 -4.60 -1.31
C ILE A 72 7.91 -3.45 -0.37
N ASP A 73 9.04 -3.55 0.33
CA ASP A 73 9.55 -2.49 1.18
C ASP A 73 10.60 -1.67 0.43
N ALA A 74 10.15 -0.72 -0.39
CA ALA A 74 11.06 0.02 -1.25
C ALA A 74 12.13 0.81 -0.49
N THR A 75 11.82 1.25 0.73
CA THR A 75 12.78 1.97 1.58
C THR A 75 13.79 1.02 2.22
N GLY A 76 13.37 -0.19 2.63
CA GLY A 76 14.20 -1.14 3.39
C GLY A 76 14.96 -2.17 2.56
N GLU A 77 14.56 -2.44 1.32
CA GLU A 77 15.16 -3.50 0.49
C GLU A 77 16.59 -3.19 -0.01
N GLN A 78 17.01 -1.94 0.03
CA GLN A 78 18.34 -1.53 -0.44
C GLN A 78 19.34 -1.45 0.72
N LYS A 79 20.37 -2.30 0.67
CA LYS A 79 21.51 -2.26 1.61
C LYS A 79 22.85 -2.09 0.84
N PRO A 80 23.63 -1.03 1.08
CA PRO A 80 23.33 0.15 1.90
C PRO A 80 22.19 0.98 1.31
N ALA A 81 21.50 1.76 2.15
CA ALA A 81 20.38 2.59 1.74
C ALA A 81 20.77 3.44 0.50
N LYS A 82 20.23 3.09 -0.65
CA LYS A 82 20.50 3.78 -1.90
C LYS A 82 19.78 5.12 -1.87
N VAL A 83 20.54 6.19 -2.01
CA VAL A 83 20.00 7.52 -2.20
C VAL A 83 20.24 7.93 -3.65
N THR A 84 19.16 8.16 -4.38
CA THR A 84 19.17 8.58 -5.77
C THR A 84 18.62 10.00 -5.88
N ARG A 85 19.29 10.85 -6.64
CA ARG A 85 18.79 12.21 -6.88
C ARG A 85 17.61 12.18 -7.84
N SER A 86 16.57 12.97 -7.53
CA SER A 86 15.45 13.15 -8.45
C SER A 86 15.90 13.76 -9.79
N SER A 87 15.18 13.47 -10.87
CA SER A 87 15.49 13.96 -12.21
C SER A 87 15.50 15.50 -12.30
N ASN A 88 14.68 16.17 -11.52
CA ASN A 88 14.60 17.64 -11.43
C ASN A 88 15.59 18.24 -10.40
N ASN A 89 16.41 17.42 -9.73
CA ASN A 89 17.42 17.86 -8.77
C ASN A 89 16.89 18.56 -7.50
N LEU A 90 15.58 18.46 -7.20
CA LEU A 90 14.94 19.14 -6.08
C LEU A 90 14.98 18.35 -4.78
N PHE A 91 15.00 17.02 -4.85
CA PHE A 91 15.01 16.12 -3.69
C PHE A 91 15.82 14.85 -3.98
N ASN A 92 16.07 14.10 -2.95
CA ASN A 92 16.66 12.76 -3.06
C ASN A 92 15.60 11.69 -2.78
N ILE A 93 15.72 10.54 -3.42
CA ILE A 93 14.90 9.35 -3.21
C ILE A 93 15.75 8.34 -2.45
N GLN A 94 15.25 7.86 -1.32
CA GLN A 94 15.87 6.77 -0.57
C GLN A 94 15.08 5.49 -0.81
N GLY A 95 15.78 4.45 -1.25
CA GLY A 95 15.21 3.13 -1.53
C GLY A 95 15.15 2.79 -3.01
N LEU A 96 14.22 1.93 -3.38
CA LEU A 96 13.96 1.54 -4.76
C LEU A 96 13.37 2.69 -5.57
N THR A 97 13.74 2.79 -6.81
CA THR A 97 13.10 3.71 -7.77
C THR A 97 11.71 3.22 -8.17
N SER A 98 10.86 4.10 -8.71
CA SER A 98 9.55 3.71 -9.26
C SER A 98 9.65 2.53 -10.23
N LYS A 99 10.65 2.54 -11.11
CA LYS A 99 10.88 1.45 -12.07
C LYS A 99 11.18 0.12 -11.38
N GLU A 100 12.07 0.12 -10.39
CA GLU A 100 12.43 -1.09 -9.63
C GLU A 100 11.21 -1.64 -8.85
N ILE A 101 10.36 -0.76 -8.29
CA ILE A 101 9.12 -1.18 -7.62
C ILE A 101 8.16 -1.81 -8.63
N LEU A 102 7.95 -1.16 -9.78
CA LEU A 102 7.09 -1.67 -10.85
C LEU A 102 7.52 -3.06 -11.36
N GLU A 103 8.81 -3.34 -11.42
CA GLU A 103 9.35 -4.65 -11.81
C GLU A 103 9.14 -5.71 -10.73
N LYS A 104 8.98 -5.30 -9.46
CA LYS A 104 8.74 -6.20 -8.33
C LYS A 104 7.26 -6.55 -8.12
N ILE A 105 6.33 -5.80 -8.69
CA ILE A 105 4.90 -6.14 -8.60
C ILE A 105 4.68 -7.51 -9.25
N ASP A 106 4.07 -8.43 -8.49
CA ASP A 106 3.78 -9.76 -9.00
C ASP A 106 2.75 -9.69 -10.13
N PRO A 107 2.97 -10.38 -11.27
CA PRO A 107 1.99 -10.40 -12.36
C PRO A 107 0.59 -10.90 -11.98
N LYS A 108 0.48 -11.68 -10.90
CA LYS A 108 -0.79 -12.16 -10.36
C LYS A 108 -1.41 -11.20 -9.34
N THR A 109 -0.81 -10.01 -9.13
CA THR A 109 -1.34 -9.03 -8.18
C THR A 109 -2.73 -8.58 -8.61
N PHE A 110 -3.71 -8.81 -7.75
CA PHE A 110 -5.09 -8.37 -7.92
C PHE A 110 -5.37 -7.12 -7.08
N ILE A 111 -4.85 -7.07 -5.85
CA ILE A 111 -4.92 -5.92 -4.97
C ILE A 111 -3.50 -5.43 -4.69
N LEU A 112 -3.28 -4.14 -4.84
CA LEU A 112 -2.06 -3.45 -4.43
C LEU A 112 -2.38 -2.50 -3.27
N GLY A 113 -1.99 -2.87 -2.05
CA GLY A 113 -2.04 -2.00 -0.89
C GLY A 113 -0.82 -1.08 -0.85
N ILE A 114 -1.02 0.24 -0.81
CA ILE A 114 0.05 1.23 -0.75
C ILE A 114 0.00 1.98 0.57
N SER A 115 1.10 1.98 1.32
CA SER A 115 1.25 2.70 2.58
C SER A 115 1.68 4.15 2.32
N LEU A 116 0.78 5.10 2.53
CA LEU A 116 1.01 6.55 2.42
C LEU A 116 1.09 7.16 3.82
N MET A 117 2.31 7.33 4.35
CA MET A 117 2.52 7.78 5.73
C MET A 117 2.66 9.29 5.85
N PHE A 118 3.41 9.93 4.93
CA PHE A 118 3.79 11.32 5.07
C PHE A 118 3.24 12.21 3.97
N SER A 119 2.53 13.27 4.36
CA SER A 119 1.96 14.25 3.42
C SER A 119 3.03 14.93 2.55
N ALA A 120 4.23 15.13 3.09
CA ALA A 120 5.35 15.72 2.37
C ALA A 120 5.84 14.88 1.18
N GLU A 121 5.52 13.59 1.13
CA GLU A 121 5.92 12.67 0.06
C GLU A 121 4.87 12.53 -1.04
N TRP A 122 3.65 13.06 -0.82
CA TRP A 122 2.51 12.90 -1.72
C TRP A 122 2.80 13.36 -3.16
N PHE A 123 3.50 14.47 -3.32
CA PHE A 123 3.85 15.02 -4.65
C PHE A 123 4.68 14.05 -5.51
N ALA A 124 5.43 13.14 -4.88
CA ALA A 124 6.24 12.13 -5.55
C ALA A 124 5.53 10.78 -5.65
N HIS A 125 4.72 10.42 -4.64
CA HIS A 125 3.97 9.16 -4.65
C HIS A 125 2.80 9.18 -5.61
N ARG A 126 2.11 10.31 -5.78
CA ARG A 126 0.99 10.42 -6.71
C ARG A 126 1.36 10.02 -8.15
N PRO A 127 2.37 10.63 -8.81
CA PRO A 127 2.73 10.25 -10.19
C PRO A 127 3.21 8.78 -10.27
N PHE A 128 3.85 8.26 -9.22
CA PHE A 128 4.22 6.85 -9.15
C PHE A 128 3.00 5.93 -9.14
N ILE A 129 1.93 6.27 -8.39
CA ILE A 129 0.68 5.51 -8.35
C ILE A 129 -0.03 5.57 -9.71
N GLU A 130 -0.03 6.71 -10.37
CA GLU A 130 -0.57 6.88 -11.72
C GLU A 130 0.19 6.01 -12.74
N GLU A 131 1.51 5.89 -12.60
CA GLU A 131 2.35 5.01 -13.42
C GLU A 131 2.02 3.53 -13.21
N ILE A 132 1.79 3.11 -11.95
CA ILE A 132 1.34 1.75 -11.63
C ILE A 132 0.02 1.45 -12.34
N LYS A 133 -0.97 2.33 -12.19
CA LYS A 133 -2.30 2.10 -12.77
C LYS A 133 -2.27 2.08 -14.29
N LYS A 134 -1.40 2.88 -14.91
CA LYS A 134 -1.17 2.86 -16.37
C LYS A 134 -0.57 1.54 -16.84
N LYS A 135 0.40 0.99 -16.10
CA LYS A 135 1.05 -0.29 -16.45
C LYS A 135 0.16 -1.49 -16.14
N TYR A 136 -0.61 -1.42 -15.08
CA TYR A 136 -1.45 -2.49 -14.57
C TYR A 136 -2.91 -2.00 -14.38
N PRO A 137 -3.67 -1.77 -15.44
CA PRO A 137 -4.99 -1.12 -15.37
C PRO A 137 -6.03 -1.89 -14.55
N ASN A 138 -5.89 -3.21 -14.45
CA ASN A 138 -6.83 -4.10 -13.77
C ASN A 138 -6.51 -4.31 -12.28
N ILE A 139 -5.37 -3.83 -11.77
CA ILE A 139 -5.05 -3.91 -10.34
C ILE A 139 -5.95 -2.96 -9.56
N ILE A 140 -6.52 -3.46 -8.46
CA ILE A 140 -7.22 -2.61 -7.49
C ILE A 140 -6.17 -1.99 -6.57
N ILE A 141 -6.08 -0.66 -6.59
CA ILE A 141 -5.15 0.09 -5.74
C ILE A 141 -5.88 0.57 -4.49
N VAL A 142 -5.39 0.13 -3.33
CA VAL A 142 -5.91 0.49 -2.01
C VAL A 142 -4.84 1.28 -1.26
N ALA A 143 -5.12 2.53 -0.91
CA ALA A 143 -4.22 3.33 -0.10
C ALA A 143 -4.59 3.23 1.38
N GLY A 144 -3.57 3.19 2.23
CA GLY A 144 -3.67 3.24 3.69
C GLY A 144 -2.54 4.06 4.30
N GLY A 145 -2.53 4.21 5.62
CA GLY A 145 -1.55 4.99 6.38
C GLY A 145 -2.05 6.38 6.78
N GLU A 146 -1.24 7.10 7.55
CA GLU A 146 -1.63 8.35 8.20
C GLU A 146 -2.08 9.43 7.21
N HIS A 147 -1.33 9.63 6.13
CA HIS A 147 -1.68 10.65 5.14
C HIS A 147 -3.04 10.37 4.49
N SER A 148 -3.27 9.13 4.05
CA SER A 148 -4.55 8.76 3.42
C SER A 148 -5.71 8.75 4.40
N SER A 149 -5.47 8.42 5.67
CA SER A 149 -6.49 8.47 6.71
C SER A 149 -6.89 9.90 7.08
N ALA A 150 -5.95 10.84 7.03
CA ALA A 150 -6.19 12.24 7.41
C ALA A 150 -7.03 13.02 6.38
N ILE A 151 -6.82 12.80 5.07
CA ILE A 151 -7.44 13.59 4.00
C ILE A 151 -7.91 12.71 2.82
N PRO A 152 -8.75 11.68 3.07
CA PRO A 152 -9.10 10.67 2.06
C PRO A 152 -9.80 11.25 0.84
N GLU A 153 -10.73 12.20 1.02
CA GLU A 153 -11.47 12.82 -0.08
C GLU A 153 -10.56 13.62 -1.01
N TYR A 154 -9.58 14.31 -0.43
CA TYR A 154 -8.58 15.04 -1.20
C TYR A 154 -7.76 14.07 -2.06
N ILE A 155 -7.24 12.99 -1.47
CA ILE A 155 -6.40 12.01 -2.17
C ILE A 155 -7.17 11.33 -3.30
N LEU A 156 -8.41 10.88 -3.08
CA LEU A 156 -9.23 10.24 -4.10
C LEU A 156 -9.57 11.18 -5.25
N ARG A 157 -9.73 12.47 -4.96
CA ARG A 157 -9.97 13.48 -5.99
C ARG A 157 -8.71 13.78 -6.82
N GLU A 158 -7.57 13.91 -6.16
CA GLU A 158 -6.30 14.27 -6.80
C GLU A 158 -5.65 13.10 -7.55
N CYS A 159 -5.92 11.87 -7.12
CA CYS A 159 -5.37 10.66 -7.74
C CYS A 159 -6.48 9.62 -8.00
N PRO A 160 -7.24 9.76 -9.11
CA PRO A 160 -8.28 8.79 -9.47
C PRO A 160 -7.77 7.37 -9.74
N SER A 161 -6.45 7.18 -9.80
CA SER A 161 -5.79 5.89 -9.90
C SER A 161 -5.89 5.06 -8.61
N ILE A 162 -6.18 5.70 -7.46
CA ILE A 162 -6.49 5.01 -6.22
C ILE A 162 -7.98 4.66 -6.23
N ASP A 163 -8.28 3.37 -6.11
CA ASP A 163 -9.66 2.88 -6.15
C ASP A 163 -10.33 2.99 -4.77
N TYR A 164 -9.57 2.74 -3.69
CA TYR A 164 -10.09 2.73 -2.30
C TYR A 164 -9.07 3.29 -1.32
N ILE A 165 -9.59 3.78 -0.18
CA ILE A 165 -8.77 4.15 0.98
C ILE A 165 -9.28 3.39 2.20
N ILE A 166 -8.36 2.75 2.93
CA ILE A 166 -8.60 2.20 4.25
C ILE A 166 -8.07 3.19 5.28
N ARG A 167 -8.94 3.61 6.22
CA ARG A 167 -8.62 4.58 7.26
C ARG A 167 -8.34 3.87 8.59
N GLY A 168 -7.38 4.41 9.34
CA GLY A 168 -7.00 3.86 10.64
C GLY A 168 -6.30 2.50 10.52
N GLU A 169 -6.58 1.60 11.47
CA GLU A 169 -5.99 0.26 11.49
C GLU A 169 -6.49 -0.58 10.32
N GLY A 170 -5.53 -1.10 9.55
CA GLY A 170 -5.82 -1.72 8.25
C GLY A 170 -6.12 -3.21 8.29
N GLU A 171 -5.74 -3.92 9.35
CA GLU A 171 -5.68 -5.39 9.38
C GLU A 171 -7.05 -6.03 9.11
N PHE A 172 -8.06 -5.64 9.86
CA PHE A 172 -9.41 -6.19 9.69
C PHE A 172 -10.12 -5.60 8.48
N SER A 173 -9.96 -4.30 8.26
CA SER A 173 -10.59 -3.63 7.12
C SER A 173 -10.09 -4.17 5.79
N MET A 174 -8.79 -4.45 5.66
CA MET A 174 -8.22 -5.05 4.47
C MET A 174 -8.64 -6.51 4.30
N LEU A 175 -8.75 -7.26 5.41
CA LEU A 175 -9.23 -8.64 5.39
C LEU A 175 -10.68 -8.71 4.90
N GLU A 176 -11.58 -7.89 5.47
CA GLU A 176 -12.98 -7.81 5.04
C GLU A 176 -13.10 -7.36 3.58
N PHE A 177 -12.34 -6.32 3.21
CA PHE A 177 -12.29 -5.84 1.83
C PHE A 177 -11.88 -6.94 0.85
N SER A 178 -10.79 -7.66 1.19
CA SER A 178 -10.30 -8.76 0.37
C SER A 178 -11.32 -9.90 0.28
N TYR A 179 -11.97 -10.25 1.40
CA TYR A 179 -13.00 -11.30 1.43
C TYR A 179 -14.16 -11.01 0.47
N ASN A 180 -14.58 -9.76 0.36
CA ASN A 180 -15.68 -9.36 -0.52
C ASN A 180 -15.30 -9.29 -2.01
N LEU A 181 -14.00 -9.36 -2.34
CA LEU A 181 -13.49 -9.28 -3.71
C LEU A 181 -12.97 -10.61 -4.25
N PHE A 182 -12.63 -11.56 -3.39
CA PHE A 182 -12.13 -12.88 -3.74
C PHE A 182 -13.22 -13.93 -3.60
#